data_8e70ff14e35618e1d66bbf9c93fbc241
#
_entry.id   8e70ff14e35618e1d66bbf9c93fbc241
#
_cell.length_a   1.000
_cell.length_b   1.000
_cell.length_c   1.000
_cell.angle_alpha   90.00
_cell.angle_beta   90.00
_cell.angle_gamma   90.00
#
_symmetry.space_group_name_H-M   'P 1'
#
loop_
_entity.id
_entity.type
_entity.pdbx_description
1 polymer ?
#
loop_
_entity_poly.entity_id
_entity_poly.type
_entity_poly.pdbx_seq_one_letter_code
_entity_poly.pdbx_strand_id
1 'polypeptide(L)'
;MERELETIRLYFDDPYMKEFDAVVLNCIPDGKRYRIKLNRTAFYPEGGGQPCDLGRLGSEPVLDVQEENGIIYHTVAHSLMVAAPVVGRIDWARRFDHMQQHSGEHIVSGMLCETYHCDNVGFHMGADVVTIDYNADIPWEGVLEIERRANRYIQENHAPRIWWPPQEDLEDLPYRSKKALEGPVRITQFPGADMCACCGTHVDSSAEIGLVKFIGWQKFRGGVRLELLCGQRAVDYLSMNWQQNSAIGRELSVKPDATHAAVLRLKDELAAVKQRCDALETGSFAALAKQHAGAGDVVLVRPAMEPDAVRRLCDAVAQSCGGRCAVFAGQEGAYKYAVIHSGADIRGLIKDMNAALHGRGGGRDGFAQGSAACTKADIHDFFGGLNE
;
A
#
# COMPACT_ATOMS: atom_id res chain seq x y z
N MET A 1 19.63 -21.24 -44.31
CA MET A 1 19.23 -20.31 -43.24
C MET A 1 20.50 -20.05 -42.43
N GLU A 2 21.11 -18.89 -42.62
CA GLU A 2 22.20 -18.46 -41.76
C GLU A 2 21.63 -18.41 -40.33
N ARG A 3 22.29 -19.07 -39.36
CA ARG A 3 21.96 -18.88 -37.95
C ARG A 3 22.19 -17.39 -37.66
N GLU A 4 21.14 -16.67 -37.31
CA GLU A 4 21.31 -15.32 -36.83
C GLU A 4 22.24 -15.35 -35.60
N LEU A 5 23.33 -14.58 -35.69
CA LEU A 5 24.30 -14.53 -34.61
C LEU A 5 23.64 -14.01 -33.35
N GLU A 6 23.80 -14.77 -32.25
CA GLU A 6 23.35 -14.37 -30.92
C GLU A 6 24.06 -13.06 -30.48
N THR A 7 23.40 -12.28 -29.65
CA THR A 7 24.00 -11.07 -29.09
C THR A 7 24.97 -11.43 -27.97
N ILE A 8 26.21 -10.94 -28.01
CA ILE A 8 27.20 -11.10 -26.94
C ILE A 8 26.72 -10.29 -25.72
N ARG A 9 26.61 -10.96 -24.57
CA ARG A 9 26.03 -10.42 -23.33
C ARG A 9 27.13 -9.94 -22.39
N LEU A 10 27.56 -8.69 -22.53
CA LEU A 10 28.65 -8.10 -21.74
C LEU A 10 28.33 -8.02 -20.23
N TYR A 11 27.05 -7.89 -19.88
CA TYR A 11 26.59 -7.84 -18.48
C TYR A 11 26.82 -9.14 -17.69
N PHE A 12 27.14 -10.27 -18.37
CA PHE A 12 27.54 -11.49 -17.69
C PHE A 12 29.03 -11.48 -17.31
N ASP A 13 29.86 -10.79 -18.10
CA ASP A 13 31.30 -10.67 -17.88
C ASP A 13 31.60 -9.54 -16.88
N ASP A 14 30.91 -8.40 -17.04
CA ASP A 14 31.06 -7.23 -16.17
C ASP A 14 29.68 -6.56 -15.94
N PRO A 15 28.99 -6.86 -14.82
CA PRO A 15 27.73 -6.20 -14.50
C PRO A 15 27.86 -4.72 -14.14
N TYR A 16 29.08 -4.23 -13.89
CA TYR A 16 29.40 -2.82 -13.59
C TYR A 16 29.72 -1.97 -14.82
N MET A 17 29.70 -2.57 -16.02
CA MET A 17 29.95 -1.85 -17.28
C MET A 17 28.84 -0.79 -17.50
N LYS A 18 29.28 0.49 -17.45
CA LYS A 18 28.38 1.66 -17.62
C LYS A 18 28.32 2.15 -19.06
N GLU A 19 29.38 1.91 -19.84
CA GLU A 19 29.52 2.33 -21.23
C GLU A 19 30.19 1.22 -22.03
N PHE A 20 29.77 1.02 -23.28
CA PHE A 20 30.33 0.01 -24.17
C PHE A 20 30.17 0.43 -25.62
N ASP A 21 31.11 -0.04 -26.47
CA ASP A 21 31.03 0.11 -27.92
C ASP A 21 30.31 -1.09 -28.54
N ALA A 22 29.45 -0.84 -29.51
CA ALA A 22 28.80 -1.85 -30.31
C ALA A 22 28.61 -1.43 -31.77
N VAL A 23 28.18 -2.37 -32.60
CA VAL A 23 27.77 -2.13 -33.97
C VAL A 23 26.33 -2.48 -34.14
N VAL A 24 25.53 -1.62 -34.79
CA VAL A 24 24.17 -1.86 -35.14
C VAL A 24 24.09 -2.94 -36.22
N LEU A 25 23.57 -4.13 -35.90
CA LEU A 25 23.41 -5.22 -36.87
C LEU A 25 22.11 -5.13 -37.65
N ASN A 26 21.02 -4.65 -36.97
CA ASN A 26 19.72 -4.48 -37.59
C ASN A 26 18.93 -3.36 -36.92
N CYS A 27 18.01 -2.75 -37.69
CA CYS A 27 17.09 -1.70 -37.22
C CYS A 27 15.71 -1.99 -37.80
N ILE A 28 14.83 -2.58 -37.02
CA ILE A 28 13.53 -3.10 -37.45
C ILE A 28 12.44 -2.12 -36.99
N PRO A 29 11.61 -1.60 -37.91
CA PRO A 29 10.45 -0.79 -37.55
C PRO A 29 9.46 -1.62 -36.72
N ASP A 30 8.97 -1.02 -35.63
CA ASP A 30 7.97 -1.61 -34.73
C ASP A 30 6.95 -0.55 -34.32
N GLY A 31 5.87 -0.45 -35.13
CA GLY A 31 4.87 0.60 -35.00
C GLY A 31 5.47 2.01 -35.15
N LYS A 32 5.47 2.77 -34.04
CA LYS A 32 6.08 4.13 -33.98
C LYS A 32 7.51 4.14 -33.43
N ARG A 33 8.10 2.95 -33.22
CA ARG A 33 9.42 2.75 -32.60
C ARG A 33 10.29 1.89 -33.52
N TYR A 34 11.51 1.62 -33.04
CA TYR A 34 12.46 0.77 -33.73
C TYR A 34 13.08 -0.21 -32.75
N ARG A 35 13.23 -1.46 -33.16
CA ARG A 35 13.95 -2.50 -32.42
C ARG A 35 15.36 -2.61 -33.01
N ILE A 36 16.36 -2.34 -32.19
CA ILE A 36 17.76 -2.34 -32.60
C ILE A 36 18.42 -3.61 -32.11
N LYS A 37 19.00 -4.38 -33.05
CA LYS A 37 19.88 -5.50 -32.76
C LYS A 37 21.32 -5.03 -32.81
N LEU A 38 22.08 -5.31 -31.75
CA LEU A 38 23.52 -5.03 -31.64
C LEU A 38 24.34 -6.33 -31.72
N ASN A 39 25.60 -6.26 -32.09
CA ASN A 39 26.53 -7.39 -32.02
C ASN A 39 26.84 -7.80 -30.57
N ARG A 40 26.85 -6.83 -29.64
CA ARG A 40 27.02 -7.03 -28.20
C ARG A 40 26.32 -5.94 -27.41
N THR A 41 25.99 -6.25 -26.15
CA THR A 41 25.32 -5.28 -25.28
C THR A 41 25.65 -5.50 -23.82
N ALA A 42 25.73 -4.39 -23.05
CA ALA A 42 25.73 -4.39 -21.60
C ALA A 42 24.33 -4.13 -21.01
N PHE A 43 23.33 -3.82 -21.83
CA PHE A 43 21.95 -3.70 -21.38
C PHE A 43 21.37 -5.07 -21.00
N TYR A 44 20.92 -5.22 -19.75
CA TYR A 44 20.21 -6.40 -19.29
C TYR A 44 18.78 -6.38 -19.85
N PRO A 45 18.32 -7.43 -20.53
CA PRO A 45 16.93 -7.57 -20.96
C PRO A 45 16.04 -7.93 -19.78
N GLU A 46 14.74 -7.66 -19.87
CA GLU A 46 13.80 -8.11 -18.86
C GLU A 46 13.82 -9.64 -18.76
N GLY A 47 14.00 -10.15 -17.55
CA GLY A 47 14.06 -11.59 -17.31
C GLY A 47 14.17 -11.98 -15.86
N GLY A 48 13.68 -13.17 -15.51
CA GLY A 48 13.81 -13.74 -14.16
C GLY A 48 13.16 -12.90 -13.04
N GLY A 49 12.24 -11.98 -13.38
CA GLY A 49 11.59 -11.07 -12.43
C GLY A 49 12.35 -9.75 -12.23
N GLN A 50 13.52 -9.59 -12.87
CA GLN A 50 14.24 -8.32 -12.92
C GLN A 50 13.82 -7.54 -14.18
N PRO A 51 13.41 -6.26 -14.06
CA PRO A 51 13.13 -5.39 -15.20
C PRO A 51 14.39 -5.11 -16.04
N CYS A 52 14.18 -4.74 -17.31
CA CYS A 52 15.27 -4.36 -18.20
C CYS A 52 16.00 -3.09 -17.74
N ASP A 53 17.21 -2.96 -18.22
CA ASP A 53 17.92 -1.69 -18.13
C ASP A 53 17.37 -0.65 -19.07
N LEU A 54 17.56 0.60 -18.68
CA LEU A 54 17.36 1.77 -19.51
C LEU A 54 18.69 2.49 -19.71
N GLY A 55 18.68 3.49 -20.59
CA GLY A 55 19.88 4.28 -20.88
C GLY A 55 19.83 4.91 -22.26
N ARG A 56 20.94 4.87 -23.00
CA ARG A 56 21.04 5.48 -24.34
C ARG A 56 21.91 4.63 -25.28
N LEU A 57 21.52 4.63 -26.57
CA LEU A 57 22.34 4.19 -27.70
C LEU A 57 22.69 5.43 -28.53
N GLY A 58 23.94 5.92 -28.41
CA GLY A 58 24.34 7.22 -28.95
C GLY A 58 23.49 8.34 -28.32
N SER A 59 22.71 9.05 -29.18
CA SER A 59 21.77 10.09 -28.73
C SER A 59 20.37 9.55 -28.37
N GLU A 60 20.02 8.33 -28.80
CA GLU A 60 18.68 7.78 -28.64
C GLU A 60 18.46 7.16 -27.26
N PRO A 61 17.38 7.53 -26.54
CA PRO A 61 16.98 6.83 -25.32
C PRO A 61 16.57 5.39 -25.61
N VAL A 62 17.04 4.44 -24.80
CA VAL A 62 16.56 3.07 -24.77
C VAL A 62 15.33 3.01 -23.88
N LEU A 63 14.19 2.62 -24.46
CA LEU A 63 12.88 2.62 -23.83
C LEU A 63 12.50 1.25 -23.26
N ASP A 64 13.08 0.18 -23.82
CA ASP A 64 12.83 -1.21 -23.43
C ASP A 64 13.95 -2.10 -23.98
N VAL A 65 14.23 -3.22 -23.30
CA VAL A 65 15.20 -4.23 -23.75
C VAL A 65 14.62 -5.62 -23.52
N GLN A 66 14.46 -6.39 -24.60
CA GLN A 66 13.88 -7.72 -24.59
C GLN A 66 14.79 -8.74 -25.26
N GLU A 67 14.71 -9.99 -24.81
CA GLU A 67 15.41 -11.11 -25.42
C GLU A 67 14.45 -12.03 -26.15
N GLU A 68 14.76 -12.37 -27.40
CA GLU A 68 14.03 -13.33 -28.22
C GLU A 68 15.02 -14.27 -28.92
N ASN A 69 14.98 -15.54 -28.61
CA ASN A 69 15.83 -16.58 -29.22
C ASN A 69 17.34 -16.26 -29.20
N GLY A 70 17.85 -15.76 -28.07
CA GLY A 70 19.27 -15.41 -27.90
C GLY A 70 19.68 -14.06 -28.47
N ILE A 71 18.74 -13.32 -29.10
CA ILE A 71 18.95 -11.99 -29.65
C ILE A 71 18.37 -10.96 -28.70
N ILE A 72 19.16 -9.94 -28.33
CA ILE A 72 18.70 -8.84 -27.50
C ILE A 72 18.34 -7.64 -28.37
N TYR A 73 17.09 -7.21 -28.24
CA TYR A 73 16.50 -6.08 -28.94
C TYR A 73 16.37 -4.88 -28.01
N HIS A 74 16.84 -3.72 -28.48
CA HIS A 74 16.74 -2.44 -27.77
C HIS A 74 15.69 -1.58 -28.48
N THR A 75 14.62 -1.22 -27.81
CA THR A 75 13.55 -0.37 -28.34
C THR A 75 13.93 1.11 -28.19
N VAL A 76 13.93 1.84 -29.29
CA VAL A 76 14.24 3.28 -29.35
C VAL A 76 13.15 4.04 -30.14
N ALA A 77 13.11 5.38 -29.99
CA ALA A 77 12.13 6.22 -30.70
C ALA A 77 12.45 6.43 -32.18
N HIS A 78 13.73 6.55 -32.55
CA HIS A 78 14.16 6.83 -33.90
C HIS A 78 15.12 5.76 -34.44
N SER A 79 15.20 5.62 -35.76
CA SER A 79 16.06 4.63 -36.41
C SER A 79 17.53 4.94 -36.21
N LEU A 80 18.33 3.86 -36.07
CA LEU A 80 19.78 3.91 -36.09
C LEU A 80 20.31 3.34 -37.41
N MET A 81 21.42 3.88 -37.90
CA MET A 81 22.08 3.43 -39.15
C MET A 81 22.65 2.01 -38.95
N VAL A 82 22.25 1.07 -39.77
CA VAL A 82 22.81 -0.28 -39.80
C VAL A 82 24.30 -0.24 -40.21
N ALA A 83 25.11 -1.13 -39.64
CA ALA A 83 26.55 -1.22 -39.77
C ALA A 83 27.33 0.00 -39.16
N ALA A 84 26.65 0.95 -38.53
CA ALA A 84 27.31 2.05 -37.84
C ALA A 84 27.76 1.62 -36.43
N PRO A 85 28.93 2.17 -35.95
CA PRO A 85 29.31 2.07 -34.56
C PRO A 85 28.37 2.90 -33.68
N VAL A 86 28.06 2.41 -32.51
CA VAL A 86 27.22 3.09 -31.50
C VAL A 86 27.80 2.85 -30.11
N VAL A 87 27.77 3.90 -29.29
CA VAL A 87 28.11 3.80 -27.86
C VAL A 87 26.85 3.59 -27.07
N GLY A 88 26.78 2.50 -26.31
CA GLY A 88 25.72 2.25 -25.32
C GLY A 88 26.11 2.81 -23.95
N ARG A 89 25.18 3.50 -23.29
CA ARG A 89 25.33 4.04 -21.93
C ARG A 89 24.18 3.58 -21.07
N ILE A 90 24.49 2.86 -19.99
CA ILE A 90 23.51 2.33 -19.04
C ILE A 90 23.07 3.45 -18.08
N ASP A 91 21.78 3.53 -17.76
CA ASP A 91 21.30 4.25 -16.57
C ASP A 91 21.81 3.51 -15.33
N TRP A 92 22.95 3.97 -14.84
CA TRP A 92 23.66 3.30 -13.76
C TRP A 92 22.89 3.31 -12.44
N ALA A 93 22.15 4.40 -12.16
CA ALA A 93 21.38 4.48 -10.93
C ALA A 93 20.30 3.37 -10.90
N ARG A 94 19.59 3.17 -12.02
CA ARG A 94 18.63 2.09 -12.19
C ARG A 94 19.27 0.70 -12.14
N ARG A 95 20.38 0.49 -12.87
CA ARG A 95 21.10 -0.80 -12.88
C ARG A 95 21.55 -1.18 -11.47
N PHE A 96 22.19 -0.29 -10.76
CA PHE A 96 22.74 -0.56 -9.43
C PHE A 96 21.63 -0.80 -8.40
N ASP A 97 20.54 -0.05 -8.48
CA ASP A 97 19.34 -0.32 -7.69
C ASP A 97 18.81 -1.74 -7.95
N HIS A 98 18.67 -2.16 -9.20
CA HIS A 98 18.23 -3.52 -9.51
C HIS A 98 19.20 -4.59 -8.97
N MET A 99 20.51 -4.35 -9.05
CA MET A 99 21.53 -5.24 -8.49
C MET A 99 21.38 -5.36 -6.97
N GLN A 100 21.12 -4.25 -6.26
CA GLN A 100 20.88 -4.24 -4.81
C GLN A 100 19.61 -5.02 -4.45
N GLN A 101 18.49 -4.77 -5.17
CA GLN A 101 17.22 -5.47 -4.93
C GLN A 101 17.39 -6.97 -5.17
N HIS A 102 17.99 -7.37 -6.29
CA HIS A 102 18.13 -8.77 -6.68
C HIS A 102 19.06 -9.54 -5.72
N SER A 103 20.20 -8.95 -5.38
CA SER A 103 21.17 -9.57 -4.46
C SER A 103 20.61 -9.68 -3.04
N GLY A 104 19.88 -8.68 -2.56
CA GLY A 104 19.19 -8.73 -1.28
C GLY A 104 18.10 -9.80 -1.25
N GLU A 105 17.33 -9.94 -2.34
CA GLU A 105 16.34 -11.02 -2.48
C GLU A 105 16.99 -12.40 -2.37
N HIS A 106 18.10 -12.65 -3.05
CA HIS A 106 18.82 -13.92 -2.95
C HIS A 106 19.18 -14.27 -1.51
N ILE A 107 19.76 -13.34 -0.77
CA ILE A 107 20.18 -13.56 0.62
C ILE A 107 18.98 -13.90 1.51
N VAL A 108 17.90 -13.12 1.43
CA VAL A 108 16.72 -13.37 2.28
C VAL A 108 15.97 -14.63 1.85
N SER A 109 15.87 -14.91 0.55
CA SER A 109 15.21 -16.11 0.04
C SER A 109 15.96 -17.39 0.40
N GLY A 110 17.30 -17.39 0.30
CA GLY A 110 18.09 -18.54 0.72
C GLY A 110 17.89 -18.85 2.20
N MET A 111 18.00 -17.83 3.08
CA MET A 111 17.81 -17.97 4.51
C MET A 111 16.38 -18.39 4.89
N LEU A 112 15.34 -17.85 4.20
CA LEU A 112 13.94 -18.25 4.43
C LEU A 112 13.69 -19.69 4.00
N CYS A 113 14.14 -20.08 2.81
CA CYS A 113 13.96 -21.43 2.28
C CYS A 113 14.67 -22.46 3.14
N GLU A 114 15.88 -22.18 3.61
CA GLU A 114 16.62 -23.04 4.54
C GLU A 114 15.89 -23.18 5.88
N THR A 115 15.44 -22.06 6.47
CA THR A 115 14.85 -22.04 7.81
C THR A 115 13.46 -22.68 7.86
N TYR A 116 12.63 -22.44 6.82
CA TYR A 116 11.23 -22.88 6.78
C TYR A 116 10.99 -24.06 5.85
N HIS A 117 12.04 -24.61 5.22
CA HIS A 117 11.96 -25.72 4.26
C HIS A 117 10.91 -25.46 3.18
N CYS A 118 10.95 -24.28 2.58
CA CYS A 118 9.98 -23.79 1.61
C CYS A 118 10.66 -23.35 0.32
N ASP A 119 9.81 -23.10 -0.70
CA ASP A 119 10.25 -22.59 -1.99
C ASP A 119 9.81 -21.14 -2.18
N ASN A 120 10.68 -20.34 -2.81
CA ASN A 120 10.29 -19.09 -3.44
C ASN A 120 9.54 -19.42 -4.73
N VAL A 121 8.22 -19.26 -4.73
CA VAL A 121 7.32 -19.58 -5.86
C VAL A 121 6.94 -18.37 -6.70
N GLY A 122 7.38 -17.18 -6.31
CA GLY A 122 7.16 -15.94 -7.05
C GLY A 122 8.11 -14.83 -6.65
N PHE A 123 8.70 -14.17 -7.65
CA PHE A 123 9.54 -12.99 -7.48
C PHE A 123 9.19 -11.96 -8.52
N HIS A 124 8.97 -10.74 -8.08
CA HIS A 124 8.74 -9.60 -8.95
C HIS A 124 9.40 -8.35 -8.39
N MET A 125 10.29 -7.76 -9.15
CA MET A 125 10.94 -6.50 -8.84
C MET A 125 10.13 -5.35 -9.44
N GLY A 126 9.19 -4.80 -8.66
CA GLY A 126 8.43 -3.62 -9.04
C GLY A 126 9.27 -2.33 -8.99
N ALA A 127 8.70 -1.22 -9.49
CA ALA A 127 9.34 0.08 -9.45
C ALA A 127 9.57 0.56 -8.00
N ASP A 128 8.58 0.34 -7.12
CA ASP A 128 8.60 0.83 -5.75
C ASP A 128 8.99 -0.25 -4.73
N VAL A 129 8.60 -1.50 -4.96
CA VAL A 129 8.75 -2.60 -4.01
C VAL A 129 9.07 -3.91 -4.72
N VAL A 130 9.84 -4.77 -4.06
CA VAL A 130 10.05 -6.16 -4.46
C VAL A 130 9.04 -7.03 -3.73
N THR A 131 8.31 -7.89 -4.46
CA THR A 131 7.41 -8.88 -3.88
C THR A 131 7.97 -10.29 -4.05
N ILE A 132 7.87 -11.09 -2.99
CA ILE A 132 8.34 -12.46 -2.95
C ILE A 132 7.26 -13.36 -2.37
N ASP A 133 6.92 -14.44 -3.06
CA ASP A 133 5.92 -15.40 -2.65
C ASP A 133 6.58 -16.71 -2.18
N TYR A 134 6.20 -17.20 -1.03
CA TYR A 134 6.67 -18.48 -0.47
C TYR A 134 5.50 -19.42 -0.24
N ASN A 135 5.73 -20.73 -0.43
CA ASN A 135 4.72 -21.79 -0.25
C ASN A 135 4.65 -22.33 1.20
N ALA A 136 5.01 -21.54 2.17
CA ALA A 136 4.95 -21.90 3.58
C ALA A 136 4.29 -20.80 4.43
N ASP A 137 3.76 -21.18 5.61
CA ASP A 137 3.24 -20.23 6.60
C ASP A 137 4.42 -19.71 7.45
N ILE A 138 4.92 -18.55 7.11
CA ILE A 138 6.05 -17.89 7.76
C ILE A 138 5.50 -16.77 8.66
N PRO A 139 5.66 -16.84 9.99
CA PRO A 139 5.18 -15.78 10.87
C PRO A 139 6.01 -14.51 10.73
N TRP A 140 5.38 -13.34 10.98
CA TRP A 140 6.06 -12.05 10.86
C TRP A 140 7.32 -11.94 11.73
N GLU A 141 7.31 -12.49 12.94
CA GLU A 141 8.46 -12.53 13.84
C GLU A 141 9.64 -13.30 13.22
N GLY A 142 9.34 -14.35 12.48
CA GLY A 142 10.34 -15.12 11.73
C GLY A 142 10.92 -14.33 10.58
N VAL A 143 10.09 -13.57 9.85
CA VAL A 143 10.55 -12.66 8.80
C VAL A 143 11.50 -11.60 9.37
N LEU A 144 11.18 -11.03 10.53
CA LEU A 144 12.05 -10.06 11.22
C LEU A 144 13.37 -10.67 11.70
N GLU A 145 13.38 -11.96 12.07
CA GLU A 145 14.61 -12.66 12.41
C GLU A 145 15.51 -12.84 11.18
N ILE A 146 14.92 -13.23 10.05
CA ILE A 146 15.66 -13.33 8.78
C ILE A 146 16.19 -11.96 8.35
N GLU A 147 15.42 -10.89 8.50
CA GLU A 147 15.88 -9.51 8.22
C GLU A 147 17.15 -9.18 9.02
N ARG A 148 17.16 -9.50 10.32
CA ARG A 148 18.35 -9.27 11.18
C ARG A 148 19.56 -10.10 10.73
N ARG A 149 19.36 -11.38 10.38
CA ARG A 149 20.41 -12.26 9.88
C ARG A 149 20.94 -11.76 8.54
N ALA A 150 20.08 -11.39 7.60
CA ALA A 150 20.46 -10.87 6.30
C ALA A 150 21.26 -9.56 6.41
N ASN A 151 20.82 -8.62 7.26
CA ASN A 151 21.58 -7.39 7.49
C ASN A 151 22.93 -7.62 8.15
N ARG A 152 23.07 -8.61 9.04
CA ARG A 152 24.38 -9.00 9.56
C ARG A 152 25.29 -9.57 8.49
N TYR A 153 24.77 -10.47 7.64
CA TYR A 153 25.50 -11.03 6.51
C TYR A 153 25.98 -9.94 5.54
N ILE A 154 25.14 -8.94 5.28
CA ILE A 154 25.49 -7.77 4.46
C ILE A 154 26.68 -7.02 5.08
N GLN A 155 26.66 -6.78 6.39
CA GLN A 155 27.73 -6.08 7.12
C GLN A 155 29.04 -6.87 7.19
N GLU A 156 28.98 -8.20 7.11
CA GLU A 156 30.15 -9.08 7.08
C GLU A 156 30.89 -9.03 5.73
N ASN A 157 30.31 -8.46 4.70
CA ASN A 157 30.94 -8.15 3.42
C ASN A 157 31.44 -9.38 2.65
N HIS A 158 30.54 -10.25 2.26
CA HIS A 158 30.83 -11.45 1.48
C HIS A 158 30.80 -11.19 -0.02
N ALA A 159 31.78 -11.70 -0.76
CA ALA A 159 31.79 -11.69 -2.22
C ALA A 159 30.93 -12.84 -2.77
N PRO A 160 29.97 -12.58 -3.68
CA PRO A 160 29.26 -13.65 -4.36
C PRO A 160 30.19 -14.40 -5.33
N ARG A 161 29.85 -15.65 -5.60
CA ARG A 161 30.48 -16.46 -6.65
C ARG A 161 29.45 -16.66 -7.76
N ILE A 162 29.82 -16.34 -9.00
CA ILE A 162 28.94 -16.45 -10.16
C ILE A 162 29.73 -17.20 -11.25
N TRP A 163 29.18 -18.34 -11.71
CA TRP A 163 29.86 -19.15 -12.70
C TRP A 163 28.86 -20.01 -13.51
N TRP A 164 29.37 -20.60 -14.56
CA TRP A 164 28.69 -21.57 -15.39
C TRP A 164 29.32 -22.95 -15.13
N PRO A 165 28.75 -23.81 -14.25
CA PRO A 165 29.29 -25.15 -14.00
C PRO A 165 29.14 -26.02 -15.26
N PRO A 166 30.03 -27.03 -15.45
CA PRO A 166 29.81 -28.09 -16.39
C PRO A 166 28.49 -28.81 -16.12
N GLN A 167 27.83 -29.33 -17.16
CA GLN A 167 26.53 -29.99 -17.04
C GLN A 167 26.58 -31.20 -16.08
N GLU A 168 27.71 -31.90 -16.06
CA GLU A 168 27.98 -33.06 -15.19
C GLU A 168 28.05 -32.72 -13.71
N ASP A 169 28.42 -31.48 -13.36
CA ASP A 169 28.54 -31.02 -11.97
C ASP A 169 27.21 -30.51 -11.41
N LEU A 170 26.23 -30.21 -12.28
CA LEU A 170 24.95 -29.57 -11.87
C LEU A 170 24.09 -30.47 -10.97
N GLU A 171 24.17 -31.80 -11.15
CA GLU A 171 23.40 -32.76 -10.37
C GLU A 171 23.86 -32.83 -8.89
N ASP A 172 25.12 -32.52 -8.63
CA ASP A 172 25.73 -32.55 -7.29
C ASP A 172 25.65 -31.19 -6.57
N LEU A 173 25.25 -30.11 -7.27
CA LEU A 173 25.16 -28.78 -6.67
C LEU A 173 23.79 -28.56 -5.99
N PRO A 174 23.76 -28.18 -4.69
CA PRO A 174 22.52 -27.93 -3.95
C PRO A 174 21.95 -26.54 -4.23
N TYR A 175 21.68 -26.22 -5.51
CA TYR A 175 21.13 -24.91 -5.88
C TYR A 175 19.60 -24.93 -5.95
N ARG A 176 19.00 -23.78 -5.63
CA ARG A 176 17.58 -23.55 -5.83
C ARG A 176 17.30 -23.20 -7.29
N SER A 177 16.17 -23.67 -7.81
CA SER A 177 15.66 -23.25 -9.11
C SER A 177 14.14 -23.12 -9.09
N LYS A 178 13.62 -22.05 -9.69
CA LYS A 178 12.17 -21.81 -9.83
C LYS A 178 11.54 -22.58 -11.00
N LYS A 179 12.36 -23.13 -11.90
CA LYS A 179 11.91 -23.83 -13.12
C LYS A 179 12.85 -25.00 -13.42
N ALA A 180 12.33 -25.98 -14.14
CA ALA A 180 13.21 -26.93 -14.83
C ALA A 180 14.04 -26.18 -15.87
N LEU A 181 15.35 -26.40 -15.87
CA LEU A 181 16.30 -25.71 -16.74
C LEU A 181 16.82 -26.67 -17.82
N GLU A 182 16.91 -26.20 -19.04
CA GLU A 182 17.52 -26.90 -20.17
C GLU A 182 18.74 -26.09 -20.64
N GLY A 183 19.83 -26.80 -20.95
CA GLY A 183 21.07 -26.18 -21.42
C GLY A 183 21.96 -25.62 -20.32
N PRO A 184 22.91 -24.70 -20.64
CA PRO A 184 23.85 -24.15 -19.67
C PRO A 184 23.15 -23.36 -18.57
N VAL A 185 23.47 -23.67 -17.31
CA VAL A 185 22.90 -23.04 -16.11
C VAL A 185 23.92 -22.11 -15.45
N ARG A 186 23.56 -20.83 -15.28
CA ARG A 186 24.36 -19.87 -14.52
C ARG A 186 23.99 -19.98 -13.04
N ILE A 187 24.96 -20.22 -12.19
CA ILE A 187 24.81 -20.29 -10.74
C ILE A 187 25.29 -19.00 -10.10
N THR A 188 24.46 -18.45 -9.24
CA THR A 188 24.81 -17.34 -8.33
C THR A 188 24.79 -17.87 -6.92
N GLN A 189 25.92 -17.75 -6.21
CA GLN A 189 26.08 -18.17 -4.83
C GLN A 189 26.46 -16.96 -3.96
N PHE A 190 25.69 -16.71 -2.93
CA PHE A 190 26.09 -15.92 -1.76
C PHE A 190 26.54 -16.89 -0.67
N PRO A 191 27.85 -17.08 -0.43
CA PRO A 191 28.37 -18.15 0.40
C PRO A 191 27.79 -18.15 1.82
N GLY A 192 27.17 -19.26 2.23
CA GLY A 192 26.51 -19.39 3.54
C GLY A 192 25.11 -18.74 3.63
N ALA A 193 24.60 -18.14 2.55
CA ALA A 193 23.26 -17.56 2.51
C ALA A 193 22.38 -18.17 1.43
N ASP A 194 22.85 -18.27 0.18
CA ASP A 194 22.04 -18.79 -0.94
C ASP A 194 22.92 -19.38 -2.05
N MET A 195 22.37 -20.34 -2.79
CA MET A 195 22.88 -20.83 -4.08
C MET A 195 21.69 -21.04 -5.00
N CYS A 196 21.63 -20.33 -6.12
CA CYS A 196 20.45 -20.35 -7.00
C CYS A 196 20.86 -20.26 -8.48
N ALA A 197 20.09 -20.90 -9.34
CA ALA A 197 20.16 -20.70 -10.77
C ALA A 197 19.61 -19.31 -11.12
N CYS A 198 20.47 -18.40 -11.58
CA CYS A 198 20.09 -17.02 -11.84
C CYS A 198 20.92 -16.39 -12.97
N CYS A 199 20.23 -15.72 -13.91
CA CYS A 199 20.83 -14.97 -15.00
C CYS A 199 20.81 -13.44 -14.78
N GLY A 200 20.36 -12.97 -13.61
CA GLY A 200 20.30 -11.55 -13.27
C GLY A 200 21.64 -10.91 -13.01
N THR A 201 21.63 -9.60 -12.80
CA THR A 201 22.82 -8.83 -12.40
C THR A 201 22.88 -8.68 -10.89
N HIS A 202 24.08 -8.82 -10.33
CA HIS A 202 24.30 -8.79 -8.88
C HIS A 202 25.46 -7.86 -8.52
N VAL A 203 25.50 -7.44 -7.25
CA VAL A 203 26.61 -6.68 -6.68
C VAL A 203 27.85 -7.58 -6.50
N ASP A 204 29.04 -7.01 -6.53
CA ASP A 204 30.30 -7.74 -6.33
C ASP A 204 30.60 -8.01 -4.85
N SER A 205 29.87 -7.35 -3.96
CA SER A 205 30.00 -7.50 -2.51
C SER A 205 28.65 -7.36 -1.83
N SER A 206 28.36 -8.21 -0.85
CA SER A 206 27.11 -8.10 -0.07
C SER A 206 26.98 -6.74 0.63
N ALA A 207 28.07 -6.09 1.00
CA ALA A 207 28.05 -4.76 1.61
C ALA A 207 27.46 -3.67 0.70
N GLU A 208 27.54 -3.84 -0.62
CA GLU A 208 26.97 -2.90 -1.59
C GLU A 208 25.43 -2.93 -1.64
N ILE A 209 24.81 -4.00 -1.09
CA ILE A 209 23.37 -4.03 -0.87
C ILE A 209 22.96 -2.95 0.14
N GLY A 210 23.84 -2.67 1.11
CA GLY A 210 23.65 -1.67 2.14
C GLY A 210 22.69 -2.10 3.22
N LEU A 211 21.41 -2.24 2.92
CA LEU A 211 20.32 -2.57 3.87
C LEU A 211 19.22 -3.39 3.20
N VAL A 212 18.68 -4.33 3.94
CA VAL A 212 17.46 -5.06 3.61
C VAL A 212 16.37 -4.71 4.61
N LYS A 213 15.16 -4.40 4.14
CA LYS A 213 14.01 -4.08 4.99
C LYS A 213 12.74 -4.73 4.46
N PHE A 214 12.11 -5.60 5.26
CA PHE A 214 10.75 -6.05 5.00
C PHE A 214 9.75 -4.98 5.45
N ILE A 215 8.81 -4.64 4.56
CA ILE A 215 7.82 -3.60 4.78
C ILE A 215 6.37 -4.10 4.73
N GLY A 216 6.15 -5.32 4.24
CA GLY A 216 4.84 -5.94 4.13
C GLY A 216 4.88 -7.45 4.28
N TRP A 217 3.78 -7.98 4.82
CA TRP A 217 3.51 -9.40 4.98
C TRP A 217 2.02 -9.66 4.83
N GLN A 218 1.65 -10.66 4.03
CA GLN A 218 0.26 -11.10 3.91
C GLN A 218 0.18 -12.59 3.57
N LYS A 219 -0.90 -13.25 4.01
CA LYS A 219 -1.20 -14.62 3.55
C LYS A 219 -1.53 -14.61 2.06
N PHE A 220 -0.94 -15.53 1.31
CA PHE A 220 -1.11 -15.58 -0.13
C PHE A 220 -1.00 -17.02 -0.67
N ARG A 221 -2.05 -17.51 -1.34
CA ARG A 221 -2.09 -18.82 -2.05
C ARG A 221 -1.55 -20.00 -1.24
N GLY A 222 -1.94 -20.10 0.02
CA GLY A 222 -1.51 -21.20 0.90
C GLY A 222 -0.12 -21.01 1.53
N GLY A 223 0.50 -19.86 1.32
CA GLY A 223 1.74 -19.43 1.95
C GLY A 223 1.71 -17.96 2.30
N VAL A 224 2.82 -17.26 2.09
CA VAL A 224 2.95 -15.83 2.38
C VAL A 224 3.51 -15.06 1.19
N ARG A 225 3.08 -13.81 1.04
CA ARG A 225 3.72 -12.78 0.21
C ARG A 225 4.42 -11.79 1.14
N LEU A 226 5.68 -11.53 0.84
CA LEU A 226 6.50 -10.54 1.52
C LEU A 226 6.80 -9.37 0.59
N GLU A 227 6.88 -8.17 1.17
CA GLU A 227 7.34 -6.97 0.49
C GLU A 227 8.69 -6.55 1.05
N LEU A 228 9.65 -6.35 0.16
CA LEU A 228 11.05 -6.14 0.47
C LEU A 228 11.57 -4.87 -0.21
N LEU A 229 12.43 -4.16 0.49
CA LEU A 229 13.26 -3.09 -0.05
C LEU A 229 14.72 -3.35 0.30
N CYS A 230 15.62 -3.08 -0.66
CA CYS A 230 17.05 -3.15 -0.44
C CYS A 230 17.73 -1.82 -0.81
N GLY A 231 18.93 -1.60 -0.32
CA GLY A 231 19.76 -0.47 -0.70
C GLY A 231 19.12 0.89 -0.45
N GLN A 232 19.26 1.77 -1.43
CA GLN A 232 18.77 3.14 -1.32
C GLN A 232 17.26 3.20 -1.10
N ARG A 233 16.47 2.31 -1.73
CA ARG A 233 15.01 2.26 -1.49
C ARG A 233 14.67 2.02 -0.02
N ALA A 234 15.39 1.13 0.66
CA ALA A 234 15.18 0.86 2.08
C ALA A 234 15.56 2.06 2.96
N VAL A 235 16.67 2.74 2.63
CA VAL A 235 17.11 3.96 3.33
C VAL A 235 16.08 5.09 3.17
N ASP A 236 15.60 5.31 1.94
CA ASP A 236 14.60 6.35 1.65
C ASP A 236 13.28 6.08 2.38
N TYR A 237 12.83 4.83 2.39
CA TYR A 237 11.64 4.41 3.14
C TYR A 237 11.78 4.67 4.65
N LEU A 238 12.91 4.29 5.25
CA LEU A 238 13.16 4.55 6.67
C LEU A 238 13.25 6.04 6.97
N SER A 239 13.90 6.81 6.09
CA SER A 239 14.03 8.27 6.22
C SER A 239 12.66 8.95 6.18
N MET A 240 11.79 8.56 5.23
CA MET A 240 10.43 9.05 5.12
C MET A 240 9.61 8.74 6.39
N ASN A 241 9.66 7.49 6.87
CA ASN A 241 8.94 7.09 8.08
C ASN A 241 9.45 7.85 9.32
N TRP A 242 10.77 8.06 9.42
CA TRP A 242 11.34 8.84 10.51
C TRP A 242 10.87 10.30 10.48
N GLN A 243 10.83 10.91 9.28
CA GLN A 243 10.34 12.29 9.12
C GLN A 243 8.86 12.41 9.50
N GLN A 244 8.01 11.47 9.07
CA GLN A 244 6.59 11.44 9.46
C GLN A 244 6.42 11.27 10.96
N ASN A 245 7.12 10.32 11.57
CA ASN A 245 7.06 10.09 13.01
C ASN A 245 7.55 11.31 13.80
N SER A 246 8.62 11.97 13.33
CA SER A 246 9.12 13.22 13.92
C SER A 246 8.11 14.37 13.80
N ALA A 247 7.38 14.47 12.69
CA ALA A 247 6.32 15.45 12.51
C ALA A 247 5.17 15.21 13.51
N ILE A 248 4.71 13.94 13.63
CA ILE A 248 3.70 13.54 14.61
C ILE A 248 4.16 13.88 16.04
N GLY A 249 5.44 13.60 16.36
CA GLY A 249 6.01 13.94 17.66
C GLY A 249 5.95 15.43 17.97
N ARG A 250 6.21 16.29 16.99
CA ARG A 250 6.09 17.76 17.15
C ARG A 250 4.65 18.19 17.43
N GLU A 251 3.66 17.67 16.67
CA GLU A 251 2.24 17.98 16.90
C GLU A 251 1.78 17.54 18.29
N LEU A 252 2.26 16.40 18.78
CA LEU A 252 1.92 15.88 20.10
C LEU A 252 2.83 16.37 21.22
N SER A 253 3.82 17.25 20.94
CA SER A 253 4.82 17.76 21.89
C SER A 253 5.58 16.66 22.63
N VAL A 254 5.96 15.58 21.91
CA VAL A 254 6.72 14.45 22.43
C VAL A 254 7.90 14.10 21.53
N LYS A 255 8.85 13.31 22.03
CA LYS A 255 9.93 12.76 21.21
C LYS A 255 9.40 11.69 20.25
N PRO A 256 10.08 11.41 19.12
CA PRO A 256 9.66 10.40 18.13
C PRO A 256 9.46 9.00 18.71
N ASP A 257 10.21 8.59 19.72
CA ASP A 257 10.09 7.30 20.41
C ASP A 257 8.88 7.20 21.34
N ALA A 258 8.24 8.32 21.68
CA ALA A 258 7.07 8.41 22.54
C ALA A 258 5.74 8.67 21.78
N THR A 259 5.76 8.76 20.45
CA THR A 259 4.57 9.09 19.63
C THR A 259 3.44 8.09 19.81
N HIS A 260 3.72 6.78 19.84
CA HIS A 260 2.71 5.75 20.04
C HIS A 260 1.98 5.91 21.39
N ALA A 261 2.74 6.12 22.48
CA ALA A 261 2.15 6.34 23.80
C ALA A 261 1.31 7.62 23.85
N ALA A 262 1.74 8.68 23.16
CA ALA A 262 0.99 9.93 23.06
C ALA A 262 -0.32 9.77 22.28
N VAL A 263 -0.33 9.00 21.20
CA VAL A 263 -1.56 8.67 20.44
C VAL A 263 -2.55 7.87 21.30
N LEU A 264 -2.07 6.89 22.07
CA LEU A 264 -2.94 6.11 22.98
C LEU A 264 -3.57 7.04 24.05
N ARG A 265 -2.77 7.89 24.67
CA ARG A 265 -3.27 8.88 25.64
C ARG A 265 -4.31 9.81 25.04
N LEU A 266 -4.06 10.34 23.82
CA LEU A 266 -5.03 11.20 23.13
C LEU A 266 -6.35 10.47 22.83
N LYS A 267 -6.30 9.20 22.47
CA LYS A 267 -7.51 8.37 22.29
C LYS A 267 -8.30 8.21 23.58
N ASP A 268 -7.61 7.98 24.71
CA ASP A 268 -8.25 7.83 26.02
C ASP A 268 -8.85 9.16 26.50
N GLU A 269 -8.15 10.28 26.32
CA GLU A 269 -8.65 11.60 26.62
C GLU A 269 -9.89 11.94 25.78
N LEU A 270 -9.88 11.64 24.49
CA LEU A 270 -11.04 11.83 23.60
C LEU A 270 -12.24 10.99 24.06
N ALA A 271 -12.02 9.73 24.45
CA ALA A 271 -13.06 8.86 24.96
C ALA A 271 -13.68 9.42 26.28
N ALA A 272 -12.84 9.88 27.20
CA ALA A 272 -13.26 10.50 28.45
C ALA A 272 -14.06 11.79 28.24
N VAL A 273 -13.63 12.65 27.29
CA VAL A 273 -14.37 13.87 26.93
C VAL A 273 -15.71 13.55 26.34
N LYS A 274 -15.79 12.58 25.41
CA LYS A 274 -17.09 12.13 24.84
C LYS A 274 -18.03 11.62 25.92
N GLN A 275 -17.55 10.76 26.82
CA GLN A 275 -18.34 10.23 27.95
C GLN A 275 -18.86 11.34 28.86
N ARG A 276 -18.01 12.36 29.13
CA ARG A 276 -18.41 13.52 29.93
C ARG A 276 -19.47 14.37 29.21
N CYS A 277 -19.35 14.59 27.91
CA CYS A 277 -20.36 15.28 27.11
C CYS A 277 -21.69 14.52 27.15
N ASP A 278 -21.69 13.20 26.96
CA ASP A 278 -22.89 12.37 27.02
C ASP A 278 -23.57 12.41 28.40
N ALA A 279 -22.78 12.40 29.47
CA ALA A 279 -23.29 12.52 30.83
C ALA A 279 -23.94 13.89 31.10
N LEU A 280 -23.31 14.98 30.64
CA LEU A 280 -23.87 16.33 30.74
C LEU A 280 -25.16 16.50 29.93
N GLU A 281 -25.19 15.97 28.71
CA GLU A 281 -26.43 15.93 27.90
C GLU A 281 -27.53 15.16 28.59
N THR A 282 -27.22 13.96 29.07
CA THR A 282 -28.19 13.12 29.77
C THR A 282 -28.75 13.85 31.02
N GLY A 283 -27.92 14.51 31.81
CA GLY A 283 -28.33 15.33 32.93
C GLY A 283 -29.25 16.51 32.52
N SER A 284 -28.92 17.19 31.41
CA SER A 284 -29.75 18.27 30.85
C SER A 284 -31.09 17.75 30.34
N PHE A 285 -31.10 16.59 29.67
CA PHE A 285 -32.33 15.97 29.18
C PHE A 285 -33.27 15.54 30.33
N ALA A 286 -32.70 14.97 31.39
CA ALA A 286 -33.46 14.61 32.57
C ALA A 286 -34.08 15.86 33.27
N ALA A 287 -33.36 16.98 33.30
CA ALA A 287 -33.89 18.23 33.83
C ALA A 287 -35.05 18.77 32.98
N LEU A 288 -34.93 18.76 31.65
CA LEU A 288 -35.99 19.14 30.72
C LEU A 288 -37.22 18.19 30.84
N ALA A 289 -37.00 16.89 30.95
CA ALA A 289 -38.02 15.90 31.13
C ALA A 289 -38.83 16.17 32.43
N LYS A 290 -38.13 16.53 33.52
CA LYS A 290 -38.75 16.91 34.79
C LYS A 290 -39.56 18.23 34.69
N GLN A 291 -39.05 19.20 33.95
CA GLN A 291 -39.73 20.50 33.73
C GLN A 291 -41.05 20.31 32.97
N HIS A 292 -41.11 19.38 32.04
CA HIS A 292 -42.31 19.10 31.23
C HIS A 292 -43.10 17.89 31.70
N ALA A 293 -42.86 17.40 32.91
CA ALA A 293 -43.63 16.27 33.49
C ALA A 293 -45.12 16.59 33.59
N GLY A 294 -45.98 15.76 33.00
CA GLY A 294 -47.45 15.92 33.00
C GLY A 294 -47.94 17.07 32.11
N ALA A 295 -47.11 17.69 31.29
CA ALA A 295 -47.52 18.80 30.43
C ALA A 295 -48.40 18.41 29.23
N GLY A 296 -48.58 17.13 28.97
CA GLY A 296 -49.27 16.62 27.78
C GLY A 296 -48.38 16.67 26.56
N ASP A 297 -48.86 17.21 25.45
CA ASP A 297 -48.06 17.36 24.23
C ASP A 297 -46.97 18.42 24.41
N VAL A 298 -45.73 18.06 24.07
CA VAL A 298 -44.57 18.92 24.22
C VAL A 298 -43.83 19.06 22.87
N VAL A 299 -43.51 20.30 22.49
CA VAL A 299 -42.72 20.60 21.27
C VAL A 299 -41.54 21.48 21.65
N LEU A 300 -40.34 20.99 21.44
CA LEU A 300 -39.07 21.68 21.75
C LEU A 300 -38.28 22.02 20.49
N VAL A 301 -37.85 23.28 20.40
CA VAL A 301 -36.88 23.70 19.38
C VAL A 301 -35.56 24.00 20.07
N ARG A 302 -34.49 23.35 19.64
CA ARG A 302 -33.18 23.40 20.29
C ARG A 302 -32.09 23.79 19.28
N PRO A 303 -30.93 24.30 19.72
CA PRO A 303 -29.74 24.42 18.89
C PRO A 303 -29.36 23.09 18.23
N ALA A 304 -28.45 23.14 17.26
CA ALA A 304 -27.99 21.94 16.55
C ALA A 304 -27.45 20.88 17.53
N MET A 305 -27.91 19.66 17.36
CA MET A 305 -27.53 18.47 18.15
C MET A 305 -27.30 17.29 17.19
N GLU A 306 -26.50 16.32 17.63
CA GLU A 306 -26.37 15.08 16.90
C GLU A 306 -27.71 14.32 16.86
N PRO A 307 -28.06 13.62 15.75
CA PRO A 307 -29.34 12.95 15.60
C PRO A 307 -29.68 12.00 16.75
N ASP A 308 -28.69 11.30 17.32
CA ASP A 308 -28.91 10.43 18.49
C ASP A 308 -29.25 11.24 19.75
N ALA A 309 -28.63 12.40 19.95
CA ALA A 309 -28.99 13.28 21.07
C ALA A 309 -30.39 13.86 20.94
N VAL A 310 -30.85 14.21 19.73
CA VAL A 310 -32.25 14.61 19.46
C VAL A 310 -33.22 13.49 19.86
N ARG A 311 -32.91 12.25 19.47
CA ARG A 311 -33.73 11.08 19.83
C ARG A 311 -33.74 10.85 21.34
N ARG A 312 -32.59 10.88 22.03
CA ARG A 312 -32.47 10.71 23.49
C ARG A 312 -33.21 11.77 24.26
N LEU A 313 -33.15 13.04 23.84
CA LEU A 313 -33.93 14.12 24.44
C LEU A 313 -35.43 13.90 24.27
N CYS A 314 -35.86 13.57 23.05
CA CYS A 314 -37.27 13.29 22.76
C CYS A 314 -37.80 12.11 23.61
N ASP A 315 -37.02 11.03 23.74
CA ASP A 315 -37.37 9.88 24.56
C ASP A 315 -37.48 10.24 26.04
N ALA A 316 -36.48 10.95 26.58
CA ALA A 316 -36.51 11.40 27.99
C ALA A 316 -37.74 12.24 28.34
N VAL A 317 -38.13 13.18 27.46
CA VAL A 317 -39.30 14.02 27.69
C VAL A 317 -40.61 13.23 27.47
N ALA A 318 -40.70 12.40 26.45
CA ALA A 318 -41.87 11.58 26.14
C ALA A 318 -42.26 10.62 27.28
N GLN A 319 -41.27 10.10 28.02
CA GLN A 319 -41.50 9.23 29.17
C GLN A 319 -42.21 9.91 30.35
N SER A 320 -42.17 11.24 30.43
CA SER A 320 -42.67 12.01 31.57
C SER A 320 -43.78 13.01 31.23
N CYS A 321 -43.89 13.46 29.99
CA CYS A 321 -44.85 14.53 29.61
C CYS A 321 -46.32 14.06 29.63
N GLY A 322 -46.59 12.76 29.42
CA GLY A 322 -47.93 12.22 29.39
C GLY A 322 -48.67 12.41 28.07
N GLY A 323 -47.97 12.86 27.02
CA GLY A 323 -48.53 13.07 25.69
C GLY A 323 -47.46 12.77 24.60
N ARG A 324 -47.56 13.47 23.50
CA ARG A 324 -46.62 13.44 22.40
C ARG A 324 -45.44 14.40 22.68
N CYS A 325 -44.23 13.94 22.43
CA CYS A 325 -43.06 14.81 22.40
C CYS A 325 -42.52 14.94 20.97
N ALA A 326 -42.25 16.17 20.54
CA ALA A 326 -41.54 16.48 19.30
C ALA A 326 -40.35 17.39 19.60
N VAL A 327 -39.17 16.98 19.17
CA VAL A 327 -37.95 17.76 19.33
C VAL A 327 -37.39 18.08 17.94
N PHE A 328 -37.13 19.36 17.71
CA PHE A 328 -36.50 19.87 16.52
C PHE A 328 -35.15 20.49 16.94
N ALA A 329 -34.05 20.04 16.38
CA ALA A 329 -32.71 20.58 16.68
C ALA A 329 -31.96 21.00 15.41
N GLY A 330 -31.43 22.22 15.40
CA GLY A 330 -30.74 22.79 14.25
C GLY A 330 -30.90 24.30 14.16
N GLN A 331 -30.91 24.77 12.94
CA GLN A 331 -31.19 26.17 12.60
C GLN A 331 -32.32 26.24 11.54
N GLU A 332 -32.91 27.42 11.35
CA GLU A 332 -33.95 27.61 10.35
C GLU A 332 -33.51 27.09 8.97
N GLY A 333 -34.39 26.35 8.32
CA GLY A 333 -34.15 25.65 7.06
C GLY A 333 -33.41 24.31 7.17
N ALA A 334 -32.92 23.93 8.36
CA ALA A 334 -32.07 22.71 8.53
C ALA A 334 -32.23 22.06 9.92
N TYR A 335 -33.46 21.69 10.27
CA TYR A 335 -33.70 20.96 11.51
C TYR A 335 -33.56 19.45 11.32
N LYS A 336 -33.02 18.76 12.35
CA LYS A 336 -33.25 17.34 12.62
C LYS A 336 -34.38 17.19 13.59
N TYR A 337 -35.25 16.21 13.42
CA TYR A 337 -36.35 16.00 14.35
C TYR A 337 -36.43 14.57 14.86
N ALA A 338 -37.02 14.42 16.06
CA ALA A 338 -37.55 13.19 16.58
C ALA A 338 -38.96 13.47 17.15
N VAL A 339 -39.89 12.55 16.93
CA VAL A 339 -41.25 12.60 17.46
C VAL A 339 -41.56 11.27 18.10
N ILE A 340 -42.05 11.31 19.35
CA ILE A 340 -42.47 10.13 20.11
C ILE A 340 -43.88 10.35 20.68
N HIS A 341 -44.72 9.34 20.54
CA HIS A 341 -46.00 9.25 21.22
C HIS A 341 -46.25 7.79 21.62
N SER A 342 -45.98 7.50 22.89
CA SER A 342 -46.07 6.12 23.39
C SER A 342 -47.51 5.58 23.26
N GLY A 343 -47.65 4.41 22.62
CA GLY A 343 -48.95 3.72 22.48
C GLY A 343 -49.86 4.26 21.37
N ALA A 344 -49.43 5.22 20.54
CA ALA A 344 -50.21 5.76 19.43
C ALA A 344 -49.54 5.57 18.07
N ASP A 345 -50.33 5.36 17.03
CA ASP A 345 -49.82 5.38 15.65
C ASP A 345 -49.64 6.83 15.17
N ILE A 346 -48.40 7.24 14.96
CA ILE A 346 -48.04 8.60 14.53
C ILE A 346 -47.77 8.73 13.02
N ARG A 347 -47.97 7.66 12.22
CA ARG A 347 -47.63 7.69 10.77
C ARG A 347 -48.40 8.77 10.00
N GLY A 348 -49.69 8.97 10.32
CA GLY A 348 -50.49 10.03 9.75
C GLY A 348 -49.92 11.42 10.08
N LEU A 349 -49.67 11.68 11.37
CA LEU A 349 -49.10 12.93 11.85
C LEU A 349 -47.75 13.22 11.17
N ILE A 350 -46.84 12.22 11.05
CA ILE A 350 -45.52 12.41 10.42
C ILE A 350 -45.63 12.71 8.94
N LYS A 351 -46.60 12.10 8.25
CA LYS A 351 -46.86 12.42 6.82
C LYS A 351 -47.33 13.87 6.67
N ASP A 352 -48.26 14.33 7.49
CA ASP A 352 -48.78 15.69 7.43
C ASP A 352 -47.70 16.72 7.86
N MET A 353 -46.95 16.41 8.89
CA MET A 353 -45.82 17.21 9.35
C MET A 353 -44.74 17.35 8.25
N ASN A 354 -44.34 16.25 7.62
CA ASN A 354 -43.36 16.30 6.55
C ASN A 354 -43.85 17.11 5.33
N ALA A 355 -45.16 17.06 5.04
CA ALA A 355 -45.76 17.88 3.98
C ALA A 355 -45.75 19.37 4.34
N ALA A 356 -46.12 19.72 5.56
CA ALA A 356 -46.19 21.11 6.03
C ALA A 356 -44.81 21.74 6.28
N LEU A 357 -43.88 21.00 6.85
CA LEU A 357 -42.57 21.48 7.27
C LEU A 357 -41.41 21.15 6.25
N HIS A 358 -41.77 20.78 5.02
CA HIS A 358 -40.82 20.35 3.98
C HIS A 358 -39.87 19.29 4.50
N GLY A 359 -40.38 18.33 5.29
CA GLY A 359 -39.62 17.33 5.98
C GLY A 359 -39.40 16.06 5.17
N ARG A 360 -38.37 15.32 5.57
CA ARG A 360 -38.06 13.98 5.08
C ARG A 360 -37.73 13.08 6.27
N GLY A 361 -38.49 12.05 6.46
CA GLY A 361 -38.26 11.11 7.54
C GLY A 361 -39.45 10.16 7.68
N GLY A 362 -39.37 9.28 8.65
CA GLY A 362 -40.40 8.30 8.92
C GLY A 362 -40.10 7.52 10.19
N GLY A 363 -40.96 6.61 10.51
CA GLY A 363 -40.85 5.78 11.69
C GLY A 363 -41.96 4.75 11.76
N ARG A 364 -42.11 4.09 12.90
CA ARG A 364 -43.13 3.07 13.21
C ARG A 364 -43.35 3.03 14.72
N ASP A 365 -44.50 2.48 15.11
CA ASP A 365 -44.78 2.14 16.50
C ASP A 365 -44.56 3.31 17.50
N GLY A 366 -45.14 4.48 17.18
CA GLY A 366 -45.05 5.64 18.06
C GLY A 366 -43.76 6.41 18.06
N PHE A 367 -42.78 6.09 17.20
CA PHE A 367 -41.54 6.80 17.03
C PHE A 367 -41.29 7.18 15.56
N ALA A 368 -40.81 8.41 15.32
CA ALA A 368 -40.35 8.84 14.02
C ALA A 368 -39.16 9.82 14.15
N GLN A 369 -38.28 9.84 13.15
CA GLN A 369 -37.18 10.78 13.05
C GLN A 369 -36.95 11.20 11.62
N GLY A 370 -36.28 12.35 11.44
CA GLY A 370 -36.00 12.87 10.12
C GLY A 370 -35.35 14.25 10.13
N SER A 371 -35.56 14.97 9.03
CA SER A 371 -35.12 16.37 8.85
C SER A 371 -36.30 17.22 8.33
N ALA A 372 -36.27 18.51 8.65
CA ALA A 372 -37.25 19.48 8.17
C ALA A 372 -36.56 20.77 7.70
N ALA A 373 -37.02 21.32 6.57
CA ALA A 373 -36.51 22.55 5.99
C ALA A 373 -37.54 23.69 6.18
N CYS A 374 -37.75 24.08 7.43
CA CYS A 374 -38.77 25.04 7.86
C CYS A 374 -38.17 26.08 8.81
N THR A 375 -38.98 27.08 9.18
CA THR A 375 -38.65 28.05 10.22
C THR A 375 -39.19 27.58 11.60
N LYS A 376 -38.72 28.25 12.69
CA LYS A 376 -39.30 28.00 14.03
C LYS A 376 -40.78 28.38 14.09
N ALA A 377 -41.21 29.40 13.31
CA ALA A 377 -42.62 29.80 13.21
C ALA A 377 -43.46 28.69 12.55
N ASP A 378 -43.02 28.06 11.50
CA ASP A 378 -43.74 26.98 10.83
C ASP A 378 -43.96 25.79 11.78
N ILE A 379 -42.96 25.46 12.64
CA ILE A 379 -43.09 24.43 13.66
C ILE A 379 -44.17 24.82 14.70
N HIS A 380 -44.13 26.08 15.15
CA HIS A 380 -45.14 26.62 16.09
C HIS A 380 -46.54 26.52 15.51
N ASP A 381 -46.72 26.95 14.26
CA ASP A 381 -48.06 26.97 13.63
C ASP A 381 -48.58 25.57 13.39
N PHE A 382 -47.71 24.62 13.01
CA PHE A 382 -48.14 23.22 12.82
C PHE A 382 -48.59 22.53 14.11
N PHE A 383 -47.92 22.78 15.22
CA PHE A 383 -48.20 22.12 16.48
C PHE A 383 -49.15 22.92 17.40
N GLY A 384 -49.51 24.17 17.05
CA GLY A 384 -50.38 25.04 17.83
C GLY A 384 -49.73 25.61 19.09
N GLY A 385 -48.42 25.64 19.14
CA GLY A 385 -47.60 26.19 20.23
C GLY A 385 -46.25 25.49 20.41
N LEU A 386 -45.34 26.14 21.14
CA LEU A 386 -44.04 25.58 21.55
C LEU A 386 -43.96 25.61 23.08
N ASN A 387 -43.28 24.60 23.63
CA ASN A 387 -42.90 24.58 25.04
C ASN A 387 -41.43 24.95 25.16
N GLU A 388 -41.09 26.15 25.57
CA GLU A 388 -39.70 26.64 25.69
C GLU A 388 -39.06 26.25 27.03
#